data_d4abe3664afb501aff2ed157aa20211e
#
_entry.id   d4abe3664afb501aff2ed157aa20211e
#
_cell.length_a   1.000
_cell.length_b   1.000
_cell.length_c   1.000
_cell.angle_alpha   90.00
_cell.angle_beta   90.00
_cell.angle_gamma   90.00
#
_symmetry.space_group_name_H-M   'P 1'
#
loop_
_entity.id
_entity.type
_entity.pdbx_description
1 polymer ?
#
loop_
_entity_poly.entity_id
_entity_poly.type
_entity_poly.pdbx_seq_one_letter_code
_entity_poly.pdbx_strand_id
1 'polypeptide(L)'
;MLTAAQSLEAAGGVGERPVPSSRRRIIAIARNTFREAVRDRVLYNLVLFVLLLSVSAVFLGAASASQDAKIIVDLGLSAMLLFGAFIAIFVGVGLVYKEIERRTLYTIFAKPVGRSEFLLGKYLGLCATLAVNVAVMGAGVTLVLLYVVRGTTPLVGALWPTVALIYCELTILTAVALVFSAFSSPIVSAFGSLAVFVIGHFSLELKGFASVIDSAPLRALLIGIYYLLPNLSTFSLITPAAHGIAPPAGHLAVAALYALAWDVALLALAALTFARRDFR
;
A
#
# COMPACT_ATOMS: atom_id res chain seq x y z
N MET A 1 21.02 -60.64 24.50
CA MET A 1 19.91 -60.28 23.59
C MET A 1 19.07 -59.09 24.15
N LEU A 2 19.73 -58.02 24.53
CA LEU A 2 19.06 -56.82 25.15
C LEU A 2 19.53 -55.50 24.52
N THR A 3 19.84 -55.51 23.24
CA THR A 3 20.50 -54.35 22.59
C THR A 3 19.71 -53.70 21.45
N ALA A 4 18.63 -54.30 20.95
CA ALA A 4 17.85 -53.73 19.86
C ALA A 4 16.68 -52.82 20.33
N ALA A 5 16.12 -53.11 21.50
CA ALA A 5 15.03 -52.28 22.04
C ALA A 5 15.52 -50.94 22.63
N GLN A 6 16.69 -50.92 23.25
CA GLN A 6 17.28 -49.68 23.80
C GLN A 6 17.85 -48.73 22.75
N SER A 7 18.25 -49.24 21.58
CA SER A 7 18.66 -48.41 20.45
C SER A 7 17.48 -47.77 19.70
N LEU A 8 16.27 -48.34 19.79
CA LEU A 8 15.06 -47.74 19.23
C LEU A 8 14.47 -46.63 20.13
N GLU A 9 14.61 -46.78 21.46
CA GLU A 9 14.22 -45.71 22.40
C GLU A 9 15.17 -44.50 22.37
N ALA A 10 16.44 -44.67 22.12
CA ALA A 10 17.42 -43.60 21.94
C ALA A 10 17.26 -42.84 20.61
N ALA A 11 16.67 -43.45 19.58
CA ALA A 11 16.37 -42.83 18.30
C ALA A 11 15.03 -42.10 18.28
N GLY A 12 14.16 -42.26 19.30
CA GLY A 12 12.83 -41.66 19.42
C GLY A 12 12.83 -40.21 19.93
N GLY A 13 13.96 -39.66 20.31
CA GLY A 13 14.10 -38.27 20.73
C GLY A 13 14.25 -37.29 19.54
N VAL A 14 13.35 -37.35 18.56
CA VAL A 14 13.17 -36.22 17.65
C VAL A 14 12.61 -35.08 18.50
N GLY A 15 13.50 -34.26 19.07
CA GLY A 15 13.15 -33.11 19.86
C GLY A 15 12.15 -32.27 19.08
N GLU A 16 10.92 -32.21 19.55
CA GLU A 16 9.91 -31.31 19.02
C GLU A 16 10.50 -29.91 19.03
N ARG A 17 10.90 -29.42 17.86
CA ARG A 17 11.37 -28.05 17.73
C ARG A 17 10.23 -27.13 18.20
N PRO A 18 10.46 -26.27 19.19
CA PRO A 18 9.40 -25.45 19.74
C PRO A 18 8.75 -24.64 18.60
N VAL A 19 7.43 -24.76 18.49
CA VAL A 19 6.64 -24.04 17.48
C VAL A 19 6.92 -22.54 17.66
N PRO A 20 7.44 -21.85 16.65
CA PRO A 20 7.79 -20.45 16.78
C PRO A 20 6.55 -19.62 17.12
N SER A 21 6.71 -18.61 17.98
CA SER A 21 5.60 -17.73 18.37
C SER A 21 4.93 -17.06 17.16
N SER A 22 3.63 -16.73 17.25
CA SER A 22 2.84 -16.07 16.21
C SER A 22 3.56 -14.84 15.63
N ARG A 23 4.14 -14.01 16.50
CA ARG A 23 4.92 -12.83 16.09
C ARG A 23 6.12 -13.19 15.20
N ARG A 24 6.87 -14.20 15.53
CA ARG A 24 8.03 -14.65 14.73
C ARG A 24 7.59 -15.15 13.36
N ARG A 25 6.44 -15.82 13.27
CA ARG A 25 5.88 -16.30 12.00
C ARG A 25 5.44 -15.13 11.12
N ILE A 26 4.71 -14.15 11.65
CA ILE A 26 4.28 -12.95 10.93
C ILE A 26 5.49 -12.18 10.39
N ILE A 27 6.52 -11.95 11.23
CA ILE A 27 7.74 -11.24 10.81
C ILE A 27 8.49 -12.01 9.71
N ALA A 28 8.58 -13.34 9.82
CA ALA A 28 9.22 -14.16 8.79
C ALA A 28 8.50 -14.06 7.44
N ILE A 29 7.16 -14.08 7.44
CA ILE A 29 6.34 -13.91 6.24
C ILE A 29 6.51 -12.50 5.68
N ALA A 30 6.45 -11.48 6.53
CA ALA A 30 6.63 -10.07 6.12
C ALA A 30 7.99 -9.85 5.46
N ARG A 31 9.06 -10.39 6.07
CA ARG A 31 10.42 -10.29 5.50
C ARG A 31 10.55 -11.02 4.15
N ASN A 32 9.91 -12.17 4.00
CA ASN A 32 9.90 -12.90 2.73
C ASN A 32 9.15 -12.10 1.66
N THR A 33 7.96 -11.58 2.00
CA THR A 33 7.14 -10.75 1.11
C THR A 33 7.87 -9.49 0.68
N PHE A 34 8.53 -8.81 1.61
CA PHE A 34 9.35 -7.64 1.31
C PHE A 34 10.46 -7.96 0.31
N ARG A 35 11.22 -9.05 0.54
CA ARG A 35 12.29 -9.47 -0.36
C ARG A 35 11.78 -9.85 -1.75
N GLU A 36 10.64 -10.52 -1.81
CA GLU A 36 9.99 -10.90 -3.07
C GLU A 36 9.55 -9.66 -3.84
N ALA A 37 8.85 -8.73 -3.18
CA ALA A 37 8.35 -7.51 -3.79
C ALA A 37 9.49 -6.61 -4.31
N VAL A 38 10.55 -6.40 -3.52
CA VAL A 38 11.71 -5.60 -3.94
C VAL A 38 12.42 -6.20 -5.15
N ARG A 39 12.48 -7.53 -5.23
CA ARG A 39 13.19 -8.21 -6.33
C ARG A 39 12.40 -8.24 -7.64
N ASP A 40 11.05 -8.30 -7.58
CA ASP A 40 10.25 -8.60 -8.77
C ASP A 40 10.01 -7.40 -9.68
N ARG A 41 9.56 -6.24 -9.17
CA ARG A 41 9.15 -5.12 -10.07
C ARG A 41 9.37 -3.71 -9.49
N VAL A 42 9.66 -3.58 -8.22
CA VAL A 42 9.77 -2.28 -7.57
C VAL A 42 10.91 -1.45 -8.15
N LEU A 43 12.01 -2.09 -8.52
CA LEU A 43 13.16 -1.43 -9.15
C LEU A 43 12.81 -0.79 -10.50
N TYR A 44 12.01 -1.45 -11.34
CA TYR A 44 11.58 -0.87 -12.62
C TYR A 44 10.72 0.37 -12.43
N ASN A 45 9.85 0.36 -11.42
CA ASN A 45 9.03 1.53 -11.08
C ASN A 45 9.88 2.72 -10.62
N LEU A 46 10.91 2.48 -9.81
CA LEU A 46 11.84 3.53 -9.39
C LEU A 46 12.61 4.12 -10.58
N VAL A 47 13.09 3.27 -11.49
CA VAL A 47 13.76 3.72 -12.71
C VAL A 47 12.83 4.57 -13.58
N LEU A 48 11.59 4.11 -13.78
CA LEU A 48 10.58 4.86 -14.54
C LEU A 48 10.24 6.18 -13.89
N PHE A 49 10.12 6.23 -12.56
CA PHE A 49 9.90 7.45 -11.80
C PHE A 49 11.06 8.45 -11.97
N VAL A 50 12.31 7.99 -11.82
CA VAL A 50 13.49 8.83 -12.01
C VAL A 50 13.57 9.36 -13.45
N LEU A 51 13.28 8.52 -14.45
CA LEU A 51 13.21 8.93 -15.85
C LEU A 51 12.14 10.00 -16.06
N LEU A 52 10.94 9.81 -15.54
CA LEU A 52 9.85 10.77 -15.65
C LEU A 52 10.22 12.12 -15.02
N LEU A 53 10.80 12.12 -13.81
CA LEU A 53 11.27 13.34 -13.16
C LEU A 53 12.39 14.03 -13.96
N SER A 54 13.34 13.24 -14.50
CA SER A 54 14.46 13.81 -15.28
C SER A 54 13.98 14.46 -16.57
N VAL A 55 13.09 13.78 -17.30
CA VAL A 55 12.47 14.32 -18.52
C VAL A 55 11.68 15.57 -18.19
N SER A 56 10.87 15.55 -17.14
CA SER A 56 10.08 16.70 -16.71
C SER A 56 10.96 17.89 -16.34
N ALA A 57 12.06 17.67 -15.62
CA ALA A 57 12.99 18.75 -15.24
C ALA A 57 13.63 19.42 -16.46
N VAL A 58 13.98 18.64 -17.50
CA VAL A 58 14.55 19.18 -18.76
C VAL A 58 13.51 20.00 -19.53
N PHE A 59 12.28 19.47 -19.69
CA PHE A 59 11.20 20.17 -20.41
C PHE A 59 10.76 21.44 -19.68
N LEU A 60 10.66 21.40 -18.36
CA LEU A 60 10.23 22.53 -17.56
C LEU A 60 11.28 23.63 -17.49
N GLY A 61 12.56 23.29 -17.43
CA GLY A 61 13.65 24.26 -17.48
C GLY A 61 13.68 25.10 -18.77
N ALA A 62 13.04 24.61 -19.84
CA ALA A 62 12.90 25.34 -21.12
C ALA A 62 11.60 26.19 -21.21
N ALA A 63 10.59 25.89 -20.41
CA ALA A 63 9.22 26.41 -20.61
C ALA A 63 8.66 27.26 -19.45
N SER A 64 9.29 27.28 -18.27
CA SER A 64 8.66 27.84 -17.08
C SER A 64 9.19 29.23 -16.70
N ALA A 65 8.26 30.18 -16.59
CA ALA A 65 8.48 31.52 -16.06
C ALA A 65 8.64 31.50 -14.54
N SER A 66 9.72 30.98 -13.98
CA SER A 66 10.05 30.98 -12.52
C SER A 66 9.15 30.12 -11.62
N GLN A 67 8.38 29.16 -12.15
CA GLN A 67 7.54 28.26 -11.33
C GLN A 67 8.01 26.80 -11.29
N ASP A 68 9.24 26.54 -11.75
CA ASP A 68 9.84 25.20 -11.87
C ASP A 68 9.72 24.37 -10.60
N ALA A 69 9.99 24.98 -9.46
CA ALA A 69 9.99 24.31 -8.17
C ALA A 69 8.59 23.77 -7.79
N LYS A 70 7.53 24.52 -8.04
CA LYS A 70 6.15 24.11 -7.75
C LYS A 70 5.73 22.93 -8.61
N ILE A 71 6.04 23.01 -9.90
CA ILE A 71 5.69 21.97 -10.88
C ILE A 71 6.45 20.67 -10.57
N ILE A 72 7.73 20.77 -10.17
CA ILE A 72 8.51 19.59 -9.76
C ILE A 72 7.89 18.91 -8.55
N VAL A 73 7.44 19.66 -7.55
CA VAL A 73 6.80 19.10 -6.35
C VAL A 73 5.46 18.48 -6.71
N ASP A 74 4.59 19.20 -7.45
CA ASP A 74 3.27 18.71 -7.84
C ASP A 74 3.35 17.44 -8.68
N LEU A 75 4.15 17.46 -9.74
CA LEU A 75 4.35 16.32 -10.62
C LEU A 75 5.03 15.15 -9.89
N GLY A 76 6.05 15.45 -9.06
CA GLY A 76 6.78 14.44 -8.29
C GLY A 76 5.89 13.70 -7.28
N LEU A 77 5.07 14.43 -6.54
CA LEU A 77 4.14 13.84 -5.58
C LEU A 77 2.99 13.10 -6.27
N SER A 78 2.45 13.68 -7.36
CA SER A 78 1.39 13.03 -8.16
C SER A 78 1.88 11.72 -8.80
N ALA A 79 3.08 11.73 -9.37
CA ALA A 79 3.70 10.53 -9.91
C ALA A 79 3.99 9.50 -8.81
N MET A 80 4.46 9.94 -7.64
CA MET A 80 4.68 9.06 -6.47
C MET A 80 3.40 8.36 -6.05
N LEU A 81 2.29 9.08 -5.95
CA LEU A 81 0.99 8.52 -5.62
C LEU A 81 0.56 7.50 -6.68
N LEU A 82 0.65 7.85 -7.96
CA LEU A 82 0.24 6.98 -9.06
C LEU A 82 1.07 5.69 -9.10
N PHE A 83 2.40 5.81 -9.08
CA PHE A 83 3.29 4.63 -9.09
C PHE A 83 3.15 3.81 -7.81
N GLY A 84 2.97 4.46 -6.66
CA GLY A 84 2.67 3.79 -5.39
C GLY A 84 1.36 3.00 -5.44
N ALA A 85 0.31 3.59 -6.02
CA ALA A 85 -0.98 2.93 -6.22
C ALA A 85 -0.86 1.71 -7.14
N PHE A 86 -0.11 1.80 -8.23
CA PHE A 86 0.17 0.64 -9.10
C PHE A 86 0.89 -0.47 -8.33
N ILE A 87 1.89 -0.16 -7.52
CA ILE A 87 2.58 -1.16 -6.70
C ILE A 87 1.60 -1.77 -5.70
N ALA A 88 0.85 -0.96 -4.94
CA ALA A 88 -0.10 -1.42 -3.94
C ALA A 88 -1.13 -2.39 -4.54
N ILE A 89 -1.70 -2.06 -5.70
CA ILE A 89 -2.72 -2.86 -6.38
C ILE A 89 -2.09 -4.12 -6.99
N PHE A 90 -1.16 -3.97 -7.94
CA PHE A 90 -0.71 -5.10 -8.76
C PHE A 90 0.20 -6.06 -8.00
N VAL A 91 1.09 -5.55 -7.14
CA VAL A 91 1.92 -6.41 -6.29
C VAL A 91 1.05 -7.02 -5.19
N GLY A 92 0.12 -6.24 -4.59
CA GLY A 92 -0.80 -6.72 -3.56
C GLY A 92 -1.65 -7.89 -4.05
N VAL A 93 -2.31 -7.73 -5.19
CA VAL A 93 -3.11 -8.79 -5.83
C VAL A 93 -2.23 -9.97 -6.25
N GLY A 94 -1.09 -9.70 -6.89
CA GLY A 94 -0.21 -10.74 -7.44
C GLY A 94 0.41 -11.64 -6.38
N LEU A 95 0.74 -11.12 -5.20
CA LEU A 95 1.36 -11.89 -4.12
C LEU A 95 0.41 -12.92 -3.49
N VAL A 96 -0.87 -12.62 -3.39
CA VAL A 96 -1.85 -13.56 -2.85
C VAL A 96 -2.22 -14.59 -3.91
N TYR A 97 -2.43 -14.15 -5.15
CA TYR A 97 -2.85 -15.03 -6.25
C TYR A 97 -1.77 -16.07 -6.62
N LYS A 98 -0.51 -15.68 -6.70
CA LYS A 98 0.61 -16.61 -6.98
C LYS A 98 0.65 -17.81 -6.03
N GLU A 99 0.28 -17.61 -4.76
CA GLU A 99 0.27 -18.68 -3.77
C GLU A 99 -0.98 -19.57 -3.86
N ILE A 100 -2.12 -18.99 -4.24
CA ILE A 100 -3.34 -19.75 -4.53
C ILE A 100 -3.11 -20.65 -5.74
N GLU A 101 -2.56 -20.13 -6.83
CA GLU A 101 -2.33 -20.85 -8.09
C GLU A 101 -1.27 -21.95 -7.94
N ARG A 102 -0.20 -21.70 -7.23
CA ARG A 102 0.88 -22.66 -7.00
C ARG A 102 0.52 -23.74 -5.98
N ARG A 103 -0.68 -23.73 -5.41
CA ARG A 103 -1.12 -24.64 -4.32
C ARG A 103 -0.14 -24.66 -3.13
N THR A 104 0.76 -23.68 -3.03
CA THR A 104 1.73 -23.58 -1.92
C THR A 104 1.03 -23.27 -0.61
N LEU A 105 -0.19 -22.76 -0.63
CA LEU A 105 -1.04 -22.60 0.56
C LEU A 105 -1.21 -23.93 1.33
N TYR A 106 -1.37 -25.07 0.63
CA TYR A 106 -1.46 -26.38 1.30
C TYR A 106 -0.19 -26.73 2.06
N THR A 107 0.97 -26.39 1.51
CA THR A 107 2.26 -26.64 2.16
C THR A 107 2.50 -25.68 3.34
N ILE A 108 2.00 -24.45 3.26
CA ILE A 108 2.10 -23.45 4.33
C ILE A 108 1.14 -23.83 5.47
N PHE A 109 -0.08 -24.29 5.16
CA PHE A 109 -1.06 -24.72 6.16
C PHE A 109 -0.79 -26.11 6.73
N ALA A 110 0.08 -26.91 6.10
CA ALA A 110 0.64 -28.11 6.73
C ALA A 110 1.58 -27.78 7.92
N LYS A 111 2.08 -26.53 7.98
CA LYS A 111 2.75 -25.97 9.17
C LYS A 111 1.69 -25.24 10.01
N PRO A 112 1.87 -25.09 11.33
CA PRO A 112 0.89 -24.41 12.21
C PRO A 112 0.90 -22.90 12.03
N VAL A 113 0.59 -22.41 10.81
CA VAL A 113 0.47 -20.99 10.46
C VAL A 113 -1.00 -20.67 10.24
N GLY A 114 -1.54 -19.74 11.02
CA GLY A 114 -2.91 -19.28 10.88
C GLY A 114 -3.12 -18.47 9.60
N ARG A 115 -4.31 -18.58 8.98
CA ARG A 115 -4.68 -17.81 7.78
C ARG A 115 -4.56 -16.30 7.99
N SER A 116 -4.93 -15.80 9.17
CA SER A 116 -4.78 -14.39 9.56
C SER A 116 -3.32 -13.96 9.73
N GLU A 117 -2.46 -14.84 10.28
CA GLU A 117 -1.02 -14.57 10.42
C GLU A 117 -0.35 -14.42 9.05
N PHE A 118 -0.77 -15.27 8.10
CA PHE A 118 -0.31 -15.19 6.72
C PHE A 118 -0.69 -13.87 6.06
N LEU A 119 -1.97 -13.48 6.15
CA LEU A 119 -2.49 -12.24 5.55
C LEU A 119 -1.82 -11.00 6.17
N LEU A 120 -1.69 -10.95 7.51
CA LEU A 120 -1.00 -9.88 8.21
C LEU A 120 0.49 -9.80 7.81
N GLY A 121 1.16 -10.94 7.68
CA GLY A 121 2.54 -10.97 7.21
C GLY A 121 2.70 -10.42 5.80
N LYS A 122 1.81 -10.78 4.88
CA LYS A 122 1.79 -10.25 3.50
C LYS A 122 1.55 -8.75 3.49
N TYR A 123 0.53 -8.28 4.22
CA TYR A 123 0.24 -6.86 4.36
C TYR A 123 1.44 -6.06 4.88
N LEU A 124 2.03 -6.47 6.01
CA LEU A 124 3.18 -5.77 6.60
C LEU A 124 4.40 -5.77 5.67
N GLY A 125 4.64 -6.86 4.96
CA GLY A 125 5.73 -6.93 3.97
C GLY A 125 5.53 -5.96 2.82
N LEU A 126 4.30 -5.82 2.31
CA LEU A 126 3.95 -4.84 1.28
C LEU A 126 4.05 -3.40 1.78
N CYS A 127 3.52 -3.10 2.98
CA CYS A 127 3.64 -1.78 3.59
C CYS A 127 5.12 -1.39 3.77
N ALA A 128 5.97 -2.32 4.20
CA ALA A 128 7.41 -2.06 4.30
C ALA A 128 8.04 -1.78 2.92
N THR A 129 7.63 -2.49 1.88
CA THR A 129 8.09 -2.24 0.50
C THR A 129 7.66 -0.85 0.01
N LEU A 130 6.40 -0.48 0.24
CA LEU A 130 5.88 0.83 -0.11
C LEU A 130 6.56 1.95 0.66
N ALA A 131 6.85 1.74 1.97
CA ALA A 131 7.58 2.72 2.78
C ALA A 131 8.97 3.04 2.19
N VAL A 132 9.72 2.01 1.84
CA VAL A 132 11.04 2.18 1.20
C VAL A 132 10.90 2.88 -0.16
N ASN A 133 9.92 2.47 -0.98
CA ASN A 133 9.71 3.02 -2.31
C ASN A 133 9.35 4.52 -2.22
N VAL A 134 8.35 4.87 -1.43
CA VAL A 134 7.90 6.25 -1.22
C VAL A 134 9.00 7.12 -0.63
N ALA A 135 9.79 6.59 0.33
CA ALA A 135 10.94 7.31 0.90
C ALA A 135 12.01 7.60 -0.14
N VAL A 136 12.36 6.62 -0.99
CA VAL A 136 13.35 6.80 -2.06
C VAL A 136 12.85 7.80 -3.12
N MET A 137 11.57 7.70 -3.51
CA MET A 137 10.95 8.65 -4.45
C MET A 137 10.90 10.06 -3.87
N GLY A 138 10.51 10.21 -2.57
CA GLY A 138 10.51 11.48 -1.85
C GLY A 138 11.90 12.11 -1.74
N ALA A 139 12.93 11.29 -1.46
CA ALA A 139 14.32 11.74 -1.49
C ALA A 139 14.74 12.20 -2.89
N GLY A 140 14.32 11.49 -3.95
CA GLY A 140 14.56 11.87 -5.33
C GLY A 140 13.95 13.23 -5.67
N VAL A 141 12.67 13.46 -5.35
CA VAL A 141 12.01 14.76 -5.55
C VAL A 141 12.74 15.87 -4.77
N THR A 142 13.12 15.58 -3.51
CA THR A 142 13.86 16.54 -2.68
C THR A 142 15.20 16.92 -3.30
N LEU A 143 15.97 15.96 -3.81
CA LEU A 143 17.26 16.20 -4.45
C LEU A 143 17.11 17.05 -5.72
N VAL A 144 16.14 16.75 -6.57
CA VAL A 144 15.85 17.53 -7.79
C VAL A 144 15.43 18.94 -7.40
N LEU A 145 14.58 19.10 -6.40
CA LEU A 145 14.12 20.39 -5.91
C LEU A 145 15.29 21.26 -5.38
N LEU A 146 16.15 20.68 -4.55
CA LEU A 146 17.34 21.37 -4.02
C LEU A 146 18.33 21.78 -5.12
N TYR A 147 18.48 20.94 -6.14
CA TYR A 147 19.33 21.24 -7.30
C TYR A 147 18.78 22.42 -8.11
N VAL A 148 17.48 22.46 -8.37
CA VAL A 148 16.84 23.50 -9.20
C VAL A 148 16.78 24.83 -8.44
N VAL A 149 16.42 24.81 -7.17
CA VAL A 149 16.29 26.04 -6.34
C VAL A 149 17.64 26.55 -5.85
N ARG A 150 18.70 25.74 -5.96
CA ARG A 150 20.07 26.05 -5.45
C ARG A 150 20.10 26.43 -3.97
N GLY A 151 19.23 25.82 -3.15
CA GLY A 151 19.18 26.09 -1.70
C GLY A 151 17.97 25.43 -1.02
N THR A 152 17.83 25.68 0.27
CA THR A 152 16.65 25.25 1.06
C THR A 152 15.44 26.12 0.76
N THR A 153 14.27 25.52 0.66
CA THR A 153 13.01 26.19 0.34
C THR A 153 11.90 25.68 1.28
N PRO A 154 10.89 26.50 1.60
CA PRO A 154 9.71 26.08 2.36
C PRO A 154 9.01 24.85 1.77
N LEU A 155 9.16 24.64 0.46
CA LEU A 155 8.60 23.48 -0.25
C LEU A 155 9.09 22.14 0.32
N VAL A 156 10.35 22.05 0.77
CA VAL A 156 10.91 20.85 1.39
C VAL A 156 10.19 20.53 2.71
N GLY A 157 9.83 21.57 3.49
CA GLY A 157 9.09 21.43 4.73
C GLY A 157 7.67 20.89 4.53
N ALA A 158 7.02 21.27 3.43
CA ALA A 158 5.67 20.79 3.08
C ALA A 158 5.68 19.42 2.39
N LEU A 159 6.78 19.06 1.70
CA LEU A 159 6.91 17.84 0.92
C LEU A 159 6.84 16.58 1.81
N TRP A 160 7.65 16.48 2.87
CA TRP A 160 7.75 15.26 3.66
C TRP A 160 6.47 14.88 4.43
N PRO A 161 5.73 15.81 5.05
CA PRO A 161 4.41 15.50 5.60
C PRO A 161 3.44 14.95 4.54
N THR A 162 3.47 15.51 3.32
CA THR A 162 2.63 15.03 2.21
C THR A 162 3.08 13.64 1.72
N VAL A 163 4.38 13.36 1.67
CA VAL A 163 4.93 12.01 1.41
C VAL A 163 4.40 10.99 2.43
N ALA A 164 4.34 11.37 3.72
CA ALA A 164 3.78 10.51 4.77
C ALA A 164 2.27 10.29 4.59
N LEU A 165 1.51 11.29 4.15
CA LEU A 165 0.08 11.15 3.83
C LEU A 165 -0.14 10.21 2.65
N ILE A 166 0.64 10.36 1.57
CA ILE A 166 0.62 9.43 0.43
C ILE A 166 0.90 8.00 0.91
N TYR A 167 1.88 7.80 1.77
CA TYR A 167 2.14 6.48 2.33
C TYR A 167 0.93 5.90 3.09
N CYS A 168 0.28 6.69 3.94
CA CYS A 168 -0.94 6.27 4.66
C CYS A 168 -2.07 5.88 3.68
N GLU A 169 -2.26 6.62 2.60
CA GLU A 169 -3.22 6.30 1.55
C GLU A 169 -2.90 4.95 0.87
N LEU A 170 -1.63 4.73 0.55
CA LEU A 170 -1.17 3.48 -0.08
C LEU A 170 -1.31 2.25 0.84
N THR A 171 -1.25 2.41 2.17
CA THR A 171 -1.54 1.30 3.11
C THR A 171 -2.99 0.87 3.03
N ILE A 172 -3.94 1.81 2.97
CA ILE A 172 -5.37 1.52 2.77
C ILE A 172 -5.58 0.80 1.44
N LEU A 173 -4.98 1.30 0.36
CA LEU A 173 -5.12 0.70 -0.96
C LEU A 173 -4.56 -0.73 -1.02
N THR A 174 -3.46 -0.98 -0.30
CA THR A 174 -2.91 -2.33 -0.13
C THR A 174 -3.90 -3.25 0.60
N ALA A 175 -4.54 -2.77 1.67
CA ALA A 175 -5.56 -3.54 2.39
C ALA A 175 -6.79 -3.83 1.50
N VAL A 176 -7.24 -2.85 0.71
CA VAL A 176 -8.30 -3.03 -0.29
C VAL A 176 -7.93 -4.10 -1.33
N ALA A 177 -6.71 -4.07 -1.87
CA ALA A 177 -6.24 -5.06 -2.82
C ALA A 177 -6.23 -6.48 -2.23
N LEU A 178 -5.86 -6.62 -0.95
CA LEU A 178 -5.91 -7.89 -0.23
C LEU A 178 -7.34 -8.38 0.00
N VAL A 179 -8.29 -7.48 0.30
CA VAL A 179 -9.73 -7.84 0.42
C VAL A 179 -10.23 -8.42 -0.89
N PHE A 180 -10.04 -7.71 -2.02
CA PHE A 180 -10.50 -8.20 -3.31
C PHE A 180 -9.82 -9.50 -3.73
N SER A 181 -8.52 -9.65 -3.47
CA SER A 181 -7.79 -10.87 -3.81
C SER A 181 -8.20 -12.08 -2.98
N ALA A 182 -8.84 -11.88 -1.83
CA ALA A 182 -9.34 -12.96 -0.99
C ALA A 182 -10.52 -13.71 -1.61
N PHE A 183 -11.32 -13.07 -2.48
CA PHE A 183 -12.54 -13.69 -3.03
C PHE A 183 -12.67 -13.62 -4.54
N SER A 184 -11.89 -12.84 -5.26
CA SER A 184 -12.03 -12.66 -6.70
C SER A 184 -10.78 -13.08 -7.51
N SER A 185 -10.88 -13.05 -8.84
CA SER A 185 -9.76 -13.30 -9.74
C SER A 185 -8.80 -12.09 -9.76
N PRO A 186 -7.52 -12.24 -10.18
CA PRO A 186 -6.55 -11.15 -10.20
C PRO A 186 -7.01 -9.93 -10.97
N ILE A 187 -7.64 -10.16 -12.12
CA ILE A 187 -8.13 -9.07 -12.98
C ILE A 187 -9.22 -8.30 -12.27
N VAL A 188 -10.22 -8.99 -11.72
CA VAL A 188 -11.34 -8.36 -10.99
C VAL A 188 -10.83 -7.66 -9.72
N SER A 189 -9.86 -8.24 -9.02
CA SER A 189 -9.24 -7.66 -7.83
C SER A 189 -8.51 -6.36 -8.16
N ALA A 190 -7.75 -6.33 -9.26
CA ALA A 190 -7.05 -5.14 -9.71
C ALA A 190 -8.01 -4.03 -10.12
N PHE A 191 -9.04 -4.35 -10.93
CA PHE A 191 -10.06 -3.37 -11.33
C PHE A 191 -10.89 -2.88 -10.16
N GLY A 192 -11.29 -3.75 -9.24
CA GLY A 192 -12.01 -3.37 -8.02
C GLY A 192 -11.21 -2.44 -7.13
N SER A 193 -9.93 -2.74 -6.94
CA SER A 193 -9.02 -1.88 -6.16
C SER A 193 -8.78 -0.52 -6.84
N LEU A 194 -8.64 -0.52 -8.17
CA LEU A 194 -8.52 0.72 -8.95
C LEU A 194 -9.80 1.55 -8.87
N ALA A 195 -10.96 0.92 -8.94
CA ALA A 195 -12.25 1.61 -8.78
C ALA A 195 -12.37 2.27 -7.39
N VAL A 196 -11.99 1.55 -6.32
CA VAL A 196 -11.96 2.11 -4.96
C VAL A 196 -10.97 3.29 -4.87
N PHE A 197 -9.81 3.19 -5.49
CA PHE A 197 -8.83 4.29 -5.53
C PHE A 197 -9.43 5.53 -6.20
N VAL A 198 -10.02 5.37 -7.39
CA VAL A 198 -10.63 6.50 -8.12
C VAL A 198 -11.81 7.09 -7.34
N ILE A 199 -12.77 6.26 -6.93
CA ILE A 199 -13.97 6.74 -6.21
C ILE A 199 -13.58 7.36 -4.87
N GLY A 200 -12.63 6.78 -4.14
CA GLY A 200 -12.13 7.30 -2.87
C GLY A 200 -11.47 8.68 -3.02
N HIS A 201 -10.77 8.91 -4.14
CA HIS A 201 -10.15 10.20 -4.45
C HIS A 201 -11.20 11.29 -4.75
N PHE A 202 -12.28 10.92 -5.44
CA PHE A 202 -13.40 11.81 -5.77
C PHE A 202 -14.51 11.80 -4.72
N SER A 203 -14.25 11.36 -3.50
CA SER A 203 -15.29 11.23 -2.47
C SER A 203 -15.90 12.55 -2.02
N LEU A 204 -15.12 13.64 -2.00
CA LEU A 204 -15.64 14.99 -1.68
C LEU A 204 -16.56 15.51 -2.78
N GLU A 205 -16.19 15.31 -4.04
CA GLU A 205 -16.99 15.66 -5.20
C GLU A 205 -18.30 14.86 -5.24
N LEU A 206 -18.26 13.56 -4.91
CA LEU A 206 -19.44 12.71 -4.77
C LEU A 206 -20.45 13.30 -3.77
N LYS A 207 -19.96 13.76 -2.62
CA LYS A 207 -20.81 14.41 -1.61
C LYS A 207 -21.38 15.74 -2.11
N GLY A 208 -20.57 16.53 -2.83
CA GLY A 208 -21.00 17.75 -3.51
C GLY A 208 -22.09 17.48 -4.54
N PHE A 209 -21.91 16.49 -5.42
CA PHE A 209 -22.92 16.07 -6.39
C PHE A 209 -24.21 15.59 -5.73
N ALA A 210 -24.11 14.81 -4.64
CA ALA A 210 -25.29 14.35 -3.91
C ALA A 210 -26.15 15.49 -3.35
N SER A 211 -25.57 16.66 -3.07
CA SER A 211 -26.32 17.83 -2.58
C SER A 211 -27.12 18.57 -3.66
N VAL A 212 -26.75 18.41 -4.94
CA VAL A 212 -27.35 19.10 -6.10
C VAL A 212 -28.36 18.23 -6.84
N ILE A 213 -28.33 16.92 -6.63
CA ILE A 213 -29.22 15.98 -7.33
C ILE A 213 -30.60 15.92 -6.69
N ASP A 214 -31.66 16.13 -7.50
CA ASP A 214 -33.05 16.09 -7.06
C ASP A 214 -33.58 14.65 -6.86
N SER A 215 -33.00 13.67 -7.55
CA SER A 215 -33.39 12.26 -7.47
C SER A 215 -33.00 11.66 -6.11
N ALA A 216 -33.99 11.37 -5.26
CA ALA A 216 -33.81 10.78 -3.95
C ALA A 216 -33.06 9.42 -3.97
N PRO A 217 -33.36 8.45 -4.90
CA PRO A 217 -32.63 7.19 -4.92
C PRO A 217 -31.16 7.35 -5.34
N LEU A 218 -30.87 8.27 -6.29
CA LEU A 218 -29.50 8.52 -6.73
C LEU A 218 -28.68 9.22 -5.63
N ARG A 219 -29.28 10.18 -4.92
CA ARG A 219 -28.68 10.82 -3.74
C ARG A 219 -28.35 9.79 -2.67
N ALA A 220 -29.28 8.89 -2.34
CA ALA A 220 -29.05 7.83 -1.35
C ALA A 220 -27.91 6.89 -1.76
N LEU A 221 -27.80 6.55 -3.05
CA LEU A 221 -26.74 5.72 -3.60
C LEU A 221 -25.37 6.42 -3.44
N LEU A 222 -25.25 7.69 -3.83
CA LEU A 222 -23.99 8.45 -3.74
C LEU A 222 -23.53 8.62 -2.29
N ILE A 223 -24.47 8.92 -1.38
CA ILE A 223 -24.19 9.02 0.06
C ILE A 223 -23.79 7.64 0.61
N GLY A 224 -24.45 6.58 0.19
CA GLY A 224 -24.08 5.21 0.58
C GLY A 224 -22.66 4.85 0.15
N ILE A 225 -22.27 5.14 -1.09
CA ILE A 225 -20.91 4.95 -1.59
C ILE A 225 -19.91 5.78 -0.79
N TYR A 226 -20.21 7.04 -0.50
CA TYR A 226 -19.35 7.92 0.30
C TYR A 226 -19.03 7.36 1.68
N TYR A 227 -20.01 6.76 2.39
CA TYR A 227 -19.78 6.18 3.71
C TYR A 227 -19.20 4.76 3.67
N LEU A 228 -19.43 4.02 2.59
CA LEU A 228 -18.95 2.65 2.43
C LEU A 228 -17.47 2.56 2.08
N LEU A 229 -16.95 3.55 1.32
CA LEU A 229 -15.57 3.55 0.84
C LEU A 229 -14.68 4.49 1.68
N PRO A 230 -13.36 4.19 1.79
CA PRO A 230 -12.44 5.10 2.43
C PRO A 230 -12.35 6.42 1.66
N ASN A 231 -12.44 7.53 2.40
CA ASN A 231 -12.26 8.86 1.84
C ASN A 231 -10.75 9.13 1.64
N LEU A 232 -10.23 8.87 0.44
CA LEU A 232 -8.83 9.06 0.11
C LEU A 232 -8.48 10.54 -0.13
N SER A 233 -9.45 11.40 -0.41
CA SER A 233 -9.22 12.83 -0.59
C SER A 233 -8.64 13.52 0.67
N THR A 234 -8.85 12.92 1.85
CA THR A 234 -8.26 13.39 3.12
C THR A 234 -6.72 13.40 3.10
N PHE A 235 -6.11 12.54 2.28
CA PHE A 235 -4.65 12.43 2.13
C PHE A 235 -4.10 13.32 1.01
N SER A 236 -4.96 13.85 0.13
CA SER A 236 -4.58 14.62 -1.06
C SER A 236 -4.22 16.07 -0.72
N LEU A 237 -3.00 16.29 -0.24
CA LEU A 237 -2.42 17.61 0.01
C LEU A 237 -1.26 17.93 -0.95
N ILE A 238 -1.29 17.37 -2.17
CA ILE A 238 -0.24 17.54 -3.18
C ILE A 238 -0.16 19.01 -3.63
N THR A 239 -1.28 19.57 -4.07
CA THR A 239 -1.34 20.97 -4.53
C THR A 239 -0.98 21.98 -3.44
N PRO A 240 -1.48 21.92 -2.18
CA PRO A 240 -0.98 22.73 -1.09
C PRO A 240 0.54 22.61 -0.89
N ALA A 241 1.09 21.40 -0.91
CA ALA A 241 2.52 21.18 -0.75
C ALA A 241 3.34 21.82 -1.87
N ALA A 242 2.88 21.77 -3.12
CA ALA A 242 3.49 22.45 -4.26
C ALA A 242 3.51 24.00 -4.11
N HIS A 243 2.63 24.54 -3.28
CA HIS A 243 2.64 25.95 -2.91
C HIS A 243 3.40 26.24 -1.60
N GLY A 244 4.08 25.27 -1.03
CA GLY A 244 4.83 25.40 0.22
C GLY A 244 3.95 25.45 1.47
N ILE A 245 2.67 25.08 1.35
CA ILE A 245 1.73 25.03 2.47
C ILE A 245 1.82 23.65 3.13
N ALA A 246 2.37 23.62 4.33
CA ALA A 246 2.43 22.40 5.12
C ALA A 246 1.02 22.01 5.65
N PRO A 247 0.76 20.71 5.87
CA PRO A 247 -0.47 20.27 6.52
C PRO A 247 -0.69 20.98 7.87
N PRO A 248 -1.95 21.27 8.25
CA PRO A 248 -2.24 21.83 9.57
C PRO A 248 -1.71 20.95 10.71
N ALA A 249 -1.37 21.58 11.84
CA ALA A 249 -0.90 20.85 13.01
C ALA A 249 -1.93 19.78 13.43
N GLY A 250 -1.46 18.56 13.62
CA GLY A 250 -2.30 17.41 13.98
C GLY A 250 -2.99 16.70 12.80
N HIS A 251 -3.07 17.29 11.60
CA HIS A 251 -3.70 16.64 10.45
C HIS A 251 -3.05 15.29 10.11
N LEU A 252 -1.73 15.22 10.13
CA LEU A 252 -1.00 13.97 9.88
C LEU A 252 -1.37 12.86 10.89
N ALA A 253 -1.51 13.22 12.17
CA ALA A 253 -1.89 12.25 13.20
C ALA A 253 -3.32 11.75 13.01
N VAL A 254 -4.27 12.65 12.69
CA VAL A 254 -5.67 12.30 12.42
C VAL A 254 -5.76 11.42 11.18
N ALA A 255 -5.07 11.79 10.10
CA ALA A 255 -5.02 10.99 8.87
C ALA A 255 -4.39 9.61 9.09
N ALA A 256 -3.31 9.52 9.88
CA ALA A 256 -2.68 8.25 10.21
C ALA A 256 -3.61 7.34 11.07
N LEU A 257 -4.35 7.91 12.03
CA LEU A 257 -5.35 7.17 12.81
C LEU A 257 -6.52 6.70 11.93
N TYR A 258 -6.97 7.54 11.01
CA TYR A 258 -7.99 7.20 10.04
C TYR A 258 -7.53 6.04 9.13
N ALA A 259 -6.29 6.12 8.61
CA ALA A 259 -5.71 5.04 7.82
C ALA A 259 -5.63 3.74 8.61
N LEU A 260 -5.12 3.79 9.85
CA LEU A 260 -5.02 2.61 10.72
C LEU A 260 -6.39 1.98 11.00
N ALA A 261 -7.42 2.78 11.23
CA ALA A 261 -8.77 2.28 11.45
C ALA A 261 -9.32 1.54 10.23
N TRP A 262 -9.15 2.10 9.02
CA TRP A 262 -9.51 1.45 7.78
C TRP A 262 -8.68 0.20 7.51
N ASP A 263 -7.38 0.24 7.73
CA ASP A 263 -6.49 -0.90 7.57
C ASP A 263 -6.93 -2.08 8.44
N VAL A 264 -7.22 -1.84 9.72
CA VAL A 264 -7.72 -2.88 10.64
C VAL A 264 -9.07 -3.43 10.18
N ALA A 265 -10.01 -2.57 9.79
CA ALA A 265 -11.33 -3.01 9.32
C ALA A 265 -11.23 -3.85 8.02
N LEU A 266 -10.45 -3.40 7.05
CA LEU A 266 -10.26 -4.09 5.78
C LEU A 266 -9.50 -5.42 5.96
N LEU A 267 -8.48 -5.45 6.81
CA LEU A 267 -7.75 -6.70 7.11
C LEU A 267 -8.63 -7.70 7.86
N ALA A 268 -9.48 -7.24 8.77
CA ALA A 268 -10.47 -8.11 9.42
C ALA A 268 -11.46 -8.68 8.39
N LEU A 269 -11.96 -7.85 7.47
CA LEU A 269 -12.83 -8.28 6.38
C LEU A 269 -12.12 -9.29 5.45
N ALA A 270 -10.87 -9.02 5.08
CA ALA A 270 -10.06 -9.92 4.28
C ALA A 270 -9.84 -11.28 4.98
N ALA A 271 -9.56 -11.26 6.29
CA ALA A 271 -9.38 -12.48 7.07
C ALA A 271 -10.67 -13.32 7.17
N LEU A 272 -11.82 -12.66 7.33
CA LEU A 272 -13.12 -13.33 7.38
C LEU A 272 -13.49 -13.95 6.02
N THR A 273 -13.27 -13.23 4.92
CA THR A 273 -13.54 -13.72 3.56
C THR A 273 -12.61 -14.87 3.20
N PHE A 274 -11.34 -14.77 3.55
CA PHE A 274 -10.34 -15.80 3.33
C PHE A 274 -10.61 -17.07 4.19
N ALA A 275 -11.17 -16.91 5.41
CA ALA A 275 -11.53 -18.02 6.27
C ALA A 275 -12.71 -18.86 5.69
N ARG A 276 -13.63 -18.22 4.98
CA ARG A 276 -14.83 -18.86 4.38
C ARG A 276 -14.56 -19.52 3.03
N ARG A 277 -13.40 -19.26 2.42
CA ARG A 277 -13.06 -19.84 1.12
C ARG A 277 -12.55 -21.27 1.32
N ASP A 278 -13.36 -22.24 0.91
CA ASP A 278 -12.91 -23.63 0.75
C ASP A 278 -12.02 -23.71 -0.48
N PHE A 279 -10.75 -23.93 -0.27
CA PHE A 279 -9.79 -24.22 -1.35
C PHE A 279 -9.96 -25.70 -1.75
N ARG A 280 -10.93 -25.98 -2.65
CA ARG A 280 -11.08 -27.29 -3.29
C ARG A 280 -10.34 -27.32 -4.61
#